data_64e4f6487190a314e07dc2d83df03809
#
_entry.id   64e4f6487190a314e07dc2d83df03809
#
_cell.length_a   1.000
_cell.length_b   1.000
_cell.length_c   1.000
_cell.angle_alpha   90.00
_cell.angle_beta   90.00
_cell.angle_gamma   90.00
#
_symmetry.space_group_name_H-M   'P 1'
#
loop_
_entity.id
_entity.type
_entity.pdbx_description
1 polymer ?
#
loop_
_entity_poly.entity_id
_entity_poly.type
_entity_poly.pdbx_seq_one_letter_code
_entity_poly.pdbx_strand_id
1 'polypeptide(L)'
;MTTNEFKEYVKTRQALDTEEIHRFMDKMSNEARRITFRLNTAYHTPDEVRGVLSELFGYQVPSSFRVFPPFYTDFGKNITVGEGVFINACCHFQDHGGVIIGDGCQIGHNVVFATLNHGLPPEERQTTYPAPIVLGR
;
A
#
# COMPACT_ATOMS: atom_id res chain seq x y z
N MET A 1 4.03 -1.39 18.51
CA MET A 1 4.37 -0.45 17.41
C MET A 1 3.10 0.12 16.82
N THR A 2 3.09 1.42 16.60
CA THR A 2 1.97 2.10 15.93
C THR A 2 2.24 2.23 14.43
N THR A 3 1.19 2.54 13.66
CA THR A 3 1.32 2.80 12.22
C THR A 3 2.31 3.95 11.95
N ASN A 4 2.23 5.03 12.73
CA ASN A 4 3.15 6.15 12.55
C ASN A 4 4.60 5.79 12.88
N GLU A 5 4.81 5.03 13.95
CA GLU A 5 6.15 4.54 14.29
C GLU A 5 6.73 3.67 13.18
N PHE A 6 5.92 2.78 12.62
CA PHE A 6 6.37 1.95 11.50
C PHE A 6 6.71 2.80 10.26
N LYS A 7 5.85 3.75 9.91
CA LYS A 7 6.09 4.63 8.76
C LYS A 7 7.35 5.48 8.93
N GLU A 8 7.64 5.93 10.13
CA GLU A 8 8.89 6.64 10.40
C GLU A 8 10.10 5.70 10.32
N TYR A 9 9.96 4.49 10.84
CA TYR A 9 11.04 3.51 10.78
C TYR A 9 11.44 3.17 9.34
N VAL A 10 10.47 2.94 8.46
CA VAL A 10 10.78 2.56 7.07
C VAL A 10 11.50 3.66 6.29
N LYS A 11 11.37 4.91 6.70
CA LYS A 11 12.13 6.02 6.10
C LYS A 11 13.63 5.87 6.30
N THR A 12 14.06 5.15 7.31
CA THR A 12 15.49 4.88 7.55
C THR A 12 16.08 3.90 6.55
N ARG A 13 15.24 3.18 5.82
CA ARG A 13 15.61 2.11 4.88
C ARG A 13 16.37 0.95 5.53
N GLN A 14 16.32 0.84 6.85
CA GLN A 14 16.94 -0.25 7.57
C GLN A 14 16.11 -1.52 7.50
N ALA A 15 16.76 -2.65 7.79
CA ALA A 15 16.14 -3.97 7.74
C ALA A 15 14.87 -4.06 8.59
N LEU A 16 13.87 -4.75 8.07
CA LEU A 16 12.62 -5.08 8.76
C LEU A 16 12.76 -6.49 9.33
N ASP A 17 13.56 -6.65 10.39
CA ASP A 17 13.97 -7.97 10.87
C ASP A 17 13.74 -8.21 12.38
N THR A 18 13.10 -7.28 13.08
CA THR A 18 12.79 -7.51 14.50
C THR A 18 11.45 -8.24 14.65
N GLU A 19 11.31 -8.97 15.75
CA GLU A 19 10.06 -9.67 16.03
C GLU A 19 8.88 -8.72 16.16
N GLU A 20 9.09 -7.56 16.78
CA GLU A 20 8.05 -6.53 16.91
C GLU A 20 7.55 -6.06 15.53
N ILE A 21 8.48 -5.80 14.60
CA ILE A 21 8.15 -5.37 13.24
C ILE A 21 7.37 -6.47 12.52
N HIS A 22 7.82 -7.72 12.61
CA HIS A 22 7.14 -8.84 11.96
C HIS A 22 5.72 -9.02 12.47
N ARG A 23 5.51 -8.94 13.79
CA ARG A 23 4.16 -9.02 14.37
C ARG A 23 3.26 -7.88 13.88
N PHE A 24 3.82 -6.68 13.82
CA PHE A 24 3.08 -5.52 13.30
C PHE A 24 2.68 -5.72 11.85
N MET A 25 3.63 -6.17 11.01
CA MET A 25 3.37 -6.41 9.59
C MET A 25 2.30 -7.50 9.39
N ASP A 26 2.36 -8.59 10.16
CA ASP A 26 1.35 -9.65 10.09
C ASP A 26 -0.04 -9.15 10.48
N LYS A 27 -0.13 -8.40 11.56
CA LYS A 27 -1.39 -7.81 12.02
C LYS A 27 -1.99 -6.89 10.94
N MET A 28 -1.18 -6.02 10.39
CA MET A 28 -1.63 -5.04 9.40
C MET A 28 -1.97 -5.70 8.07
N SER A 29 -1.24 -6.73 7.68
CA SER A 29 -1.55 -7.53 6.49
C SER A 29 -2.92 -8.21 6.61
N ASN A 30 -3.24 -8.76 7.77
CA ASN A 30 -4.55 -9.35 8.02
C ASN A 30 -5.67 -8.30 7.94
N GLU A 31 -5.45 -7.13 8.50
CA GLU A 31 -6.43 -6.04 8.42
C GLU A 31 -6.62 -5.57 6.97
N ALA A 32 -5.52 -5.38 6.24
CA ALA A 32 -5.59 -4.97 4.84
C ALA A 32 -6.37 -5.98 4.01
N ARG A 33 -6.13 -7.28 4.21
CA ARG A 33 -6.86 -8.34 3.48
C ARG A 33 -8.34 -8.36 3.83
N ARG A 34 -8.70 -8.10 5.09
CA ARG A 34 -10.11 -8.02 5.48
C ARG A 34 -10.82 -6.91 4.72
N ILE A 35 -10.17 -5.76 4.59
CA ILE A 35 -10.76 -4.61 3.89
C ILE A 35 -10.78 -4.84 2.38
N THR A 36 -9.70 -5.32 1.78
CA THR A 36 -9.65 -5.56 0.33
C THR A 36 -10.56 -6.71 -0.09
N PHE A 37 -10.73 -7.73 0.75
CA PHE A 37 -11.71 -8.79 0.48
C PHE A 37 -13.11 -8.21 0.35
N ARG A 38 -13.51 -7.35 1.28
CA ARG A 38 -14.81 -6.69 1.23
C ARG A 38 -14.95 -5.83 -0.03
N LEU A 39 -13.90 -5.09 -0.39
CA LEU A 39 -13.90 -4.25 -1.59
C LEU A 39 -14.05 -5.07 -2.87
N ASN A 40 -13.34 -6.21 -2.95
CA ASN A 40 -13.14 -6.94 -4.20
C ASN A 40 -14.19 -8.02 -4.46
N THR A 41 -15.05 -8.35 -3.50
CA THR A 41 -16.00 -9.47 -3.61
C THR A 41 -17.45 -9.04 -3.84
N ALA A 42 -17.71 -7.75 -3.94
CA ALA A 42 -19.03 -7.22 -4.23
C ALA A 42 -18.89 -5.93 -5.06
N TYR A 43 -19.96 -5.59 -5.77
CA TYR A 43 -20.00 -4.31 -6.49
C TYR A 43 -20.13 -3.16 -5.48
N HIS A 44 -19.41 -2.08 -5.74
CA HIS A 44 -19.49 -0.81 -4.99
C HIS A 44 -19.55 0.34 -5.97
N THR A 45 -20.34 1.36 -5.63
CA THR A 45 -20.33 2.61 -6.41
C THR A 45 -18.99 3.33 -6.27
N PRO A 46 -18.65 4.27 -7.18
CA PRO A 46 -17.40 5.04 -7.04
C PRO A 46 -17.23 5.70 -5.66
N ASP A 47 -18.30 6.25 -5.10
CA ASP A 47 -18.24 6.85 -3.75
C ASP A 47 -17.98 5.80 -2.67
N GLU A 48 -18.60 4.65 -2.77
CA GLU A 48 -18.37 3.55 -1.83
C GLU A 48 -16.93 3.03 -1.93
N VAL A 49 -16.38 2.92 -3.15
CA VAL A 49 -14.98 2.54 -3.36
C VAL A 49 -14.05 3.51 -2.65
N ARG A 50 -14.25 4.82 -2.81
CA ARG A 50 -13.45 5.84 -2.12
C ARG A 50 -13.59 5.75 -0.60
N GLY A 51 -14.79 5.44 -0.11
CA GLY A 51 -15.01 5.24 1.33
C GLY A 51 -14.19 4.07 1.88
N VAL A 52 -14.21 2.93 1.20
CA VAL A 52 -13.42 1.76 1.59
C VAL A 52 -11.92 2.05 1.52
N LEU A 53 -11.47 2.73 0.46
CA LEU A 53 -10.06 3.08 0.32
C LEU A 53 -9.61 4.09 1.37
N SER A 54 -10.48 5.01 1.78
CA SER A 54 -10.17 5.93 2.88
C SER A 54 -9.98 5.18 4.20
N GLU A 55 -10.80 4.18 4.46
CA GLU A 55 -10.61 3.28 5.62
C GLU A 55 -9.28 2.52 5.51
N LEU A 56 -9.00 1.95 4.35
CA LEU A 56 -7.78 1.18 4.10
C LEU A 56 -6.53 2.05 4.27
N PHE A 57 -6.52 3.22 3.65
CA PHE A 57 -5.35 4.12 3.65
C PHE A 57 -5.17 4.88 4.98
N GLY A 58 -6.25 5.02 5.75
CA GLY A 58 -6.21 5.72 7.03
C GLY A 58 -6.33 7.23 6.93
N TYR A 59 -6.77 7.75 5.78
CA TYR A 59 -7.09 9.17 5.60
C TYR A 59 -8.15 9.33 4.52
N GLN A 60 -8.79 10.49 4.47
CA GLN A 60 -9.80 10.79 3.46
C GLN A 60 -9.15 10.99 2.09
N VAL A 61 -9.36 10.05 1.17
CA VAL A 61 -8.81 10.18 -0.19
C VAL A 61 -9.50 11.33 -0.96
N PRO A 62 -8.80 11.94 -1.93
CA PRO A 62 -9.41 13.00 -2.75
C PRO A 62 -10.67 12.53 -3.48
N SER A 63 -11.66 13.41 -3.62
CA SER A 63 -12.89 13.10 -4.36
C SER A 63 -12.62 12.82 -5.85
N SER A 64 -11.49 13.28 -6.37
CA SER A 64 -11.05 13.03 -7.74
C SER A 64 -10.36 11.68 -7.92
N PHE A 65 -10.13 10.93 -6.85
CA PHE A 65 -9.46 9.63 -6.89
C PHE A 65 -10.43 8.58 -7.44
N ARG A 66 -9.98 7.84 -8.46
CA ARG A 66 -10.77 6.78 -9.07
C ARG A 66 -9.98 5.48 -9.10
N VAL A 67 -10.64 4.41 -8.68
CA VAL A 67 -10.06 3.06 -8.69
C VAL A 67 -11.10 2.10 -9.22
N PHE A 68 -10.68 1.22 -10.14
CA PHE A 68 -11.49 0.07 -10.54
C PHE A 68 -11.00 -1.15 -9.77
N PRO A 69 -11.83 -1.70 -8.86
CA PRO A 69 -11.51 -2.97 -8.22
C PRO A 69 -11.40 -4.12 -9.24
N PRO A 70 -10.71 -5.21 -8.94
CA PRO A 70 -10.07 -5.49 -7.65
C PRO A 70 -8.79 -4.69 -7.42
N PHE A 71 -8.57 -4.36 -6.16
CA PHE A 71 -7.41 -3.62 -5.67
C PHE A 71 -6.74 -4.43 -4.56
N TYR A 72 -5.43 -4.61 -4.64
CA TYR A 72 -4.69 -5.42 -3.68
C TYR A 72 -3.59 -4.61 -3.02
N THR A 73 -3.41 -4.79 -1.73
CA THR A 73 -2.32 -4.17 -1.00
C THR A 73 -1.95 -5.01 0.22
N ASP A 74 -0.67 -4.93 0.61
CA ASP A 74 -0.16 -5.69 1.75
C ASP A 74 -0.34 -4.94 3.06
N PHE A 75 -0.32 -3.62 3.04
CA PHE A 75 -0.41 -2.77 4.23
C PHE A 75 -1.53 -1.74 4.12
N GLY A 76 -1.56 -0.99 3.04
CA GLY A 76 -2.57 0.03 2.76
C GLY A 76 -2.31 1.38 3.42
N LYS A 77 -1.58 1.43 4.52
CA LYS A 77 -1.41 2.66 5.33
C LYS A 77 -0.27 3.55 4.84
N ASN A 78 0.47 3.12 3.81
CA ASN A 78 1.60 3.89 3.31
C ASN A 78 1.49 4.19 1.81
N ILE A 79 0.26 4.46 1.38
CA ILE A 79 -0.06 4.89 0.00
C ILE A 79 -0.59 6.33 0.09
N THR A 80 0.07 7.22 -0.65
CA THR A 80 -0.35 8.62 -0.73
C THR A 80 -0.70 8.95 -2.17
N VAL A 81 -1.89 9.49 -2.41
CA VAL A 81 -2.34 9.84 -3.75
C VAL A 81 -2.67 11.34 -3.84
N GLY A 82 -2.28 11.94 -4.97
CA GLY A 82 -2.63 13.31 -5.29
C GLY A 82 -4.01 13.43 -5.93
N GLU A 83 -4.28 14.59 -6.53
CA GLU A 83 -5.54 14.87 -7.22
C GLU A 83 -5.56 14.23 -8.61
N GLY A 84 -6.73 13.78 -9.05
CA GLY A 84 -6.94 13.29 -10.40
C GLY A 84 -6.23 11.98 -10.72
N VAL A 85 -5.90 11.18 -9.71
CA VAL A 85 -5.24 9.89 -9.89
C VAL A 85 -6.27 8.83 -10.29
N PHE A 86 -5.92 8.01 -11.26
CA PHE A 86 -6.70 6.84 -11.65
C PHE A 86 -5.87 5.57 -11.58
N ILE A 87 -6.40 4.55 -10.91
CA ILE A 87 -5.78 3.22 -10.83
C ILE A 87 -6.74 2.20 -11.43
N ASN A 88 -6.31 1.54 -12.49
CA ASN A 88 -7.12 0.53 -13.14
C ASN A 88 -7.08 -0.81 -12.38
N ALA A 89 -7.87 -1.76 -12.82
CA ALA A 89 -8.12 -3.01 -12.09
C ALA A 89 -6.89 -3.91 -11.97
N CYS A 90 -6.85 -4.70 -10.91
CA CYS A 90 -5.88 -5.75 -10.65
C CYS A 90 -4.46 -5.23 -10.34
N CYS A 91 -4.33 -4.02 -9.83
CA CYS A 91 -3.04 -3.51 -9.35
C CYS A 91 -2.74 -4.03 -7.96
N HIS A 92 -1.46 -4.26 -7.68
CA HIS A 92 -0.99 -4.78 -6.41
C HIS A 92 0.05 -3.86 -5.79
N PHE A 93 -0.17 -3.45 -4.55
CA PHE A 93 0.70 -2.51 -3.83
C PHE A 93 1.32 -3.21 -2.62
N GLN A 94 2.62 -3.50 -2.70
CA GLN A 94 3.41 -3.86 -1.54
C GLN A 94 3.97 -2.54 -0.99
N ASP A 95 3.21 -1.89 -0.12
CA ASP A 95 3.41 -0.48 0.20
C ASP A 95 4.14 -0.20 1.51
N HIS A 96 4.78 -1.20 2.13
CA HIS A 96 5.46 -1.00 3.41
C HIS A 96 6.51 0.11 3.36
N GLY A 97 7.25 0.22 2.25
CA GLY A 97 8.27 1.25 2.08
C GLY A 97 7.74 2.61 1.65
N GLY A 98 6.45 2.69 1.33
CA GLY A 98 5.79 3.90 0.88
C GLY A 98 5.63 3.98 -0.64
N VAL A 99 4.41 4.32 -1.07
CA VAL A 99 4.10 4.61 -2.48
C VAL A 99 3.46 5.97 -2.54
N ILE A 100 4.10 6.89 -3.23
CA ILE A 100 3.61 8.27 -3.39
C ILE A 100 3.26 8.47 -4.86
N ILE A 101 1.99 8.77 -5.13
CA ILE A 101 1.47 8.92 -6.49
C ILE A 101 1.06 10.38 -6.67
N GLY A 102 1.77 11.08 -7.56
CA GLY A 102 1.53 12.49 -7.84
C GLY A 102 0.25 12.75 -8.63
N ASP A 103 -0.09 14.03 -8.72
CA ASP A 103 -1.32 14.47 -9.38
C ASP A 103 -1.40 13.99 -10.83
N GLY A 104 -2.58 13.57 -11.24
CA GLY A 104 -2.89 13.23 -12.62
C GLY A 104 -2.30 11.90 -13.10
N CYS A 105 -1.65 11.14 -12.23
CA CYS A 105 -1.11 9.84 -12.64
C CYS A 105 -2.23 8.88 -13.07
N GLN A 106 -1.99 8.15 -14.15
CA GLN A 106 -2.88 7.11 -14.63
C GLN A 106 -2.13 5.79 -14.63
N ILE A 107 -2.64 4.82 -13.87
CA ILE A 107 -2.01 3.52 -13.69
C ILE A 107 -2.88 2.47 -14.38
N GLY A 108 -2.28 1.75 -15.32
CA GLY A 108 -2.97 0.72 -16.09
C GLY A 108 -3.23 -0.56 -15.30
N HIS A 109 -3.79 -1.55 -15.98
CA HIS A 109 -4.11 -2.85 -15.38
C HIS A 109 -2.86 -3.61 -14.94
N ASN A 110 -2.99 -4.39 -13.87
CA ASN A 110 -2.00 -5.40 -13.46
C ASN A 110 -0.61 -4.82 -13.14
N VAL A 111 -0.54 -3.57 -12.69
CA VAL A 111 0.73 -2.98 -12.28
C VAL A 111 1.05 -3.40 -10.85
N VAL A 112 2.31 -3.76 -10.60
CA VAL A 112 2.80 -4.16 -9.29
C VAL A 112 3.79 -3.11 -8.78
N PHE A 113 3.55 -2.63 -7.56
CA PHE A 113 4.45 -1.72 -6.85
C PHE A 113 5.08 -2.49 -5.71
N ALA A 114 6.37 -2.81 -5.83
CA ALA A 114 7.09 -3.57 -4.81
C ALA A 114 8.11 -2.66 -4.11
N THR A 115 7.87 -2.36 -2.84
CA THR A 115 8.73 -1.49 -2.04
C THR A 115 9.68 -2.24 -1.11
N LEU A 116 9.64 -3.57 -1.12
CA LEU A 116 10.52 -4.41 -0.30
C LEU A 116 11.45 -5.24 -1.18
N ASN A 117 12.72 -5.32 -0.78
CA ASN A 117 13.70 -6.23 -1.37
C ASN A 117 14.31 -7.10 -0.28
N HIS A 118 14.57 -8.37 -0.61
CA HIS A 118 15.30 -9.26 0.28
C HIS A 118 16.80 -8.96 0.22
N GLY A 119 17.51 -9.29 1.31
CA GLY A 119 18.96 -9.23 1.32
C GLY A 119 19.55 -10.17 0.28
N LEU A 120 20.67 -9.77 -0.33
CA LEU A 120 21.32 -10.55 -1.40
C LEU A 120 21.99 -11.82 -0.91
N PRO A 121 22.74 -11.82 0.24
CA PRO A 121 23.34 -13.05 0.74
C PRO A 121 22.25 -14.07 1.16
N PRO A 122 22.48 -15.39 0.98
CA PRO A 122 21.51 -16.41 1.38
C PRO A 122 21.07 -16.32 2.84
N GLU A 123 21.96 -15.94 3.74
CA GLU A 123 21.67 -15.78 5.16
C GLU A 123 20.72 -14.61 5.45
N GLU A 124 20.55 -13.68 4.52
CA GLU A 124 19.61 -12.56 4.63
C GLU A 124 18.32 -12.79 3.84
N ARG A 125 18.06 -14.02 3.39
CA ARG A 125 16.90 -14.32 2.55
C ARG A 125 15.57 -13.91 3.18
N GLN A 126 15.47 -13.98 4.51
CA GLN A 126 14.25 -13.61 5.23
C GLN A 126 14.25 -12.16 5.72
N THR A 127 15.34 -11.44 5.49
CA THR A 127 15.45 -10.04 5.85
C THR A 127 15.01 -9.18 4.67
N THR A 128 14.08 -8.24 4.92
CA THR A 128 13.63 -7.32 3.88
C THR A 128 14.05 -5.90 4.19
N TYR A 129 14.26 -5.13 3.12
CA TYR A 129 14.67 -3.73 3.20
C TYR A 129 13.67 -2.87 2.44
N PRO A 130 13.11 -1.83 3.07
CA PRO A 130 12.12 -0.97 2.43
C PRO A 130 12.78 0.15 1.63
N ALA A 131 12.14 0.54 0.53
CA ALA A 131 12.47 1.74 -0.20
C ALA A 131 11.20 2.30 -0.85
N PRO A 132 11.02 3.63 -0.87
CA PRO A 132 9.80 4.21 -1.42
C PRO A 132 9.78 4.19 -2.95
N ILE A 133 8.55 4.19 -3.49
CA ILE A 133 8.31 4.45 -4.92
C ILE A 133 7.59 5.78 -5.03
N VAL A 134 8.09 6.65 -5.88
CA VAL A 134 7.49 7.96 -6.11
C VAL A 134 7.18 8.11 -7.59
N LEU A 135 5.90 8.31 -7.91
CA LEU A 135 5.47 8.62 -9.27
C LEU A 135 5.18 10.12 -9.36
N GLY A 136 5.85 10.77 -10.29
CA GLY A 136 5.59 12.16 -10.62
C GLY A 136 4.33 12.32 -11.48
N ARG A 137 4.06 13.54 -11.85
CA ARG A 137 2.99 13.88 -12.78
C ARG A 137 3.16 13.23 -14.13
#